data_09277536229d27502d081fd4f08a6ab4
#
_entry.id   09277536229d27502d081fd4f08a6ab4
#
_cell.length_a   1.000
_cell.length_b   1.000
_cell.length_c   1.000
_cell.angle_alpha   90.00
_cell.angle_beta   90.00
_cell.angle_gamma   90.00
#
_symmetry.space_group_name_H-M   'P 1'
#
loop_
_entity.id
_entity.type
_entity.pdbx_description
1 polymer ?
#
loop_
_entity_poly.entity_id
_entity_poly.type
_entity_poly.pdbx_seq_one_letter_code
_entity_poly.pdbx_strand_id
1 'polypeptide(L)'
;MKTIDKYLIAVITLYGLAVSGQQLPQFTQYMFNTISVNPAYAGSREGINVTALHRNQWAGLNGNPTTSTFSFHTPLNNERVGLGLSYISDQLGFESTNYVYGDFSYTVPVTEEAKLSFGLKAGLTNYKLENPDLSDPFFSSNFNSWKPNFGAGAYLSSNRWYVGFSSPRILNTDLNEGEFQALERNSYYAIGGLVLDLSADIKFRPAFITKFTSGAPSTYDITSSFLFNEKLWVGASYRFNDASNFGAFVDFQISNTIRLGYAYDLPTSIIRPYSGGTHEAILIFEPRLPKKTRLYRSPRYF
;
A
#
# COMPACT_ATOMS: atom_id res chain seq x y z
N MET A 1 -32.62 16.77 34.43
CA MET A 1 -31.89 16.75 33.17
C MET A 1 -32.64 17.60 32.15
N LYS A 2 -32.03 18.72 31.77
CA LYS A 2 -32.62 19.66 30.80
C LYS A 2 -32.66 18.98 29.41
N THR A 3 -33.63 19.34 28.60
CA THR A 3 -33.83 18.75 27.26
C THR A 3 -32.58 18.79 26.38
N ILE A 4 -31.74 19.80 26.58
CA ILE A 4 -30.43 19.99 25.91
C ILE A 4 -29.46 18.87 26.26
N ASP A 5 -29.44 18.37 27.52
CA ASP A 5 -28.53 17.30 27.97
C ASP A 5 -28.85 15.97 27.25
N LYS A 6 -30.15 15.74 26.94
CA LYS A 6 -30.58 14.55 26.20
C LYS A 6 -30.13 14.57 24.74
N TYR A 7 -30.19 15.71 24.08
CA TYR A 7 -29.70 15.87 22.72
C TYR A 7 -28.17 15.81 22.65
N LEU A 8 -27.48 16.37 23.65
CA LEU A 8 -26.04 16.29 23.73
C LEU A 8 -25.56 14.83 23.92
N ILE A 9 -26.21 14.08 24.81
CA ILE A 9 -25.93 12.65 25.02
C ILE A 9 -26.25 11.86 23.76
N ALA A 10 -27.36 12.13 23.07
CA ALA A 10 -27.71 11.45 21.83
C ALA A 10 -26.70 11.72 20.70
N VAL A 11 -26.19 12.95 20.58
CA VAL A 11 -25.15 13.32 19.62
C VAL A 11 -23.82 12.63 19.96
N ILE A 12 -23.42 12.62 21.25
CA ILE A 12 -22.21 11.95 21.70
C ILE A 12 -22.30 10.43 21.48
N THR A 13 -23.48 9.84 21.73
CA THR A 13 -23.69 8.40 21.50
C THR A 13 -23.66 8.04 20.01
N LEU A 14 -24.17 8.92 19.13
CA LEU A 14 -24.09 8.75 17.68
C LEU A 14 -22.64 8.86 17.14
N TYR A 15 -21.78 9.68 17.75
CA TYR A 15 -20.35 9.75 17.42
C TYR A 15 -19.55 8.54 17.93
N GLY A 16 -19.98 7.88 19.00
CA GLY A 16 -19.32 6.72 19.57
C GLY A 16 -19.49 5.40 18.81
N LEU A 17 -20.33 5.36 17.76
CA LEU A 17 -20.58 4.16 16.96
C LEU A 17 -19.72 4.05 15.68
N ALA A 18 -18.76 4.94 15.48
CA ALA A 18 -17.77 4.78 14.43
C ALA A 18 -16.71 3.73 14.84
N VAL A 19 -17.10 2.45 14.87
CA VAL A 19 -16.15 1.33 14.99
C VAL A 19 -15.33 1.33 13.70
N SER A 20 -14.10 1.77 13.78
CA SER A 20 -13.13 1.72 12.68
C SER A 20 -12.82 0.25 12.41
N GLY A 21 -13.30 -0.32 11.31
CA GLY A 21 -12.86 -1.63 10.84
C GLY A 21 -11.36 -1.64 10.57
N GLN A 22 -10.73 -2.80 10.67
CA GLN A 22 -9.31 -2.96 10.34
C GLN A 22 -9.01 -2.41 8.96
N GLN A 23 -8.05 -1.49 8.87
CA GLN A 23 -7.64 -0.88 7.62
C GLN A 23 -6.37 -1.57 7.12
N LEU A 24 -6.30 -1.79 5.80
CA LEU A 24 -5.08 -2.21 5.13
C LEU A 24 -3.92 -1.26 5.43
N PRO A 25 -2.71 -1.78 5.69
CA PRO A 25 -1.54 -0.96 5.87
C PRO A 25 -1.30 -0.06 4.66
N GLN A 26 -0.89 1.17 4.91
CA GLN A 26 -0.60 2.18 3.91
C GLN A 26 0.87 2.57 4.01
N PHE A 27 1.53 2.69 2.86
CA PHE A 27 2.97 2.95 2.76
C PHE A 27 3.23 4.36 2.29
N THR A 28 4.26 5.01 2.83
CA THR A 28 4.72 6.32 2.38
C THR A 28 5.37 6.23 1.00
N GLN A 29 6.05 5.09 0.73
CA GLN A 29 6.69 4.79 -0.55
C GLN A 29 5.81 3.94 -1.49
N TYR A 30 4.46 4.12 -1.44
CA TYR A 30 3.49 3.35 -2.25
C TYR A 30 3.79 3.37 -3.75
N MET A 31 4.34 4.48 -4.27
CA MET A 31 4.66 4.64 -5.69
C MET A 31 5.78 3.70 -6.16
N PHE A 32 6.57 3.15 -5.26
CA PHE A 32 7.60 2.16 -5.55
C PHE A 32 7.15 0.72 -5.29
N ASN A 33 5.97 0.53 -4.67
CA ASN A 33 5.36 -0.77 -4.42
C ASN A 33 3.89 -0.81 -4.86
N THR A 34 3.62 -0.28 -6.05
CA THR A 34 2.26 -0.10 -6.61
C THR A 34 1.50 -1.42 -6.75
N ILE A 35 2.18 -2.55 -6.99
CA ILE A 35 1.54 -3.87 -7.10
C ILE A 35 0.80 -4.30 -5.81
N SER A 36 1.22 -3.79 -4.65
CA SER A 36 0.55 -4.07 -3.38
C SER A 36 -0.89 -3.56 -3.35
N VAL A 37 -1.16 -2.46 -4.05
CA VAL A 37 -2.48 -1.80 -4.11
C VAL A 37 -3.20 -2.03 -5.44
N ASN A 38 -2.49 -2.23 -6.56
CA ASN A 38 -3.11 -2.38 -7.88
C ASN A 38 -2.53 -3.54 -8.68
N PRO A 39 -3.27 -4.65 -8.89
CA PRO A 39 -2.79 -5.81 -9.65
C PRO A 39 -2.51 -5.51 -11.12
N ALA A 40 -3.13 -4.48 -11.70
CA ALA A 40 -2.88 -4.08 -13.09
C ALA A 40 -1.46 -3.53 -13.31
N TYR A 41 -0.72 -3.25 -12.22
CA TYR A 41 0.70 -2.87 -12.28
C TYR A 41 1.64 -4.06 -12.53
N ALA A 42 1.19 -5.31 -12.36
CA ALA A 42 2.02 -6.49 -12.61
C ALA A 42 2.58 -6.45 -14.04
N GLY A 43 3.89 -6.69 -14.19
CA GLY A 43 4.57 -6.65 -15.50
C GLY A 43 4.67 -5.27 -16.14
N SER A 44 4.37 -4.18 -15.45
CA SER A 44 4.50 -2.81 -15.99
C SER A 44 5.95 -2.39 -16.20
N ARG A 45 6.88 -3.00 -15.47
CA ARG A 45 8.32 -2.74 -15.57
C ARG A 45 8.96 -3.49 -16.74
N GLU A 46 10.15 -3.06 -17.13
CA GLU A 46 10.87 -3.63 -18.29
C GLU A 46 11.32 -5.09 -18.13
N GLY A 47 11.30 -5.64 -16.95
CA GLY A 47 11.75 -6.99 -16.67
C GLY A 47 11.28 -7.46 -15.31
N ILE A 48 12.07 -8.32 -14.72
CA ILE A 48 11.85 -8.76 -13.35
C ILE A 48 11.98 -7.56 -12.42
N ASN A 49 10.98 -7.37 -11.57
CA ASN A 49 11.05 -6.45 -10.45
C ASN A 49 10.79 -7.24 -9.16
N VAL A 50 11.66 -7.08 -8.20
CA VAL A 50 11.52 -7.61 -6.84
C VAL A 50 11.56 -6.43 -5.89
N THR A 51 10.54 -6.29 -5.05
CA THR A 51 10.48 -5.21 -4.05
C THR A 51 10.25 -5.83 -2.68
N ALA A 52 11.08 -5.44 -1.73
CA ALA A 52 10.89 -5.73 -0.31
C ALA A 52 10.77 -4.40 0.45
N LEU A 53 9.78 -4.31 1.33
CA LEU A 53 9.55 -3.12 2.16
C LEU A 53 9.25 -3.57 3.59
N HIS A 54 9.83 -2.86 4.55
CA HIS A 54 9.53 -3.03 5.97
C HIS A 54 9.15 -1.69 6.57
N ARG A 55 8.03 -1.66 7.28
CA ARG A 55 7.48 -0.49 7.97
C ARG A 55 7.31 -0.81 9.45
N ASN A 56 7.89 0.02 10.30
CA ASN A 56 7.75 -0.01 11.74
C ASN A 56 7.01 1.27 12.17
N GLN A 57 5.72 1.15 12.39
CA GLN A 57 4.85 2.28 12.70
C GLN A 57 4.84 2.56 14.20
N TRP A 58 4.94 3.84 14.59
CA TRP A 58 4.97 4.30 15.97
C TRP A 58 6.05 3.64 16.83
N ALA A 59 7.27 3.63 16.32
CA ALA A 59 8.42 2.99 16.96
C ALA A 59 8.55 3.41 18.43
N GLY A 60 8.86 2.44 19.29
CA GLY A 60 8.99 2.64 20.75
C GLY A 60 7.73 2.30 21.57
N LEU A 61 6.58 2.11 20.93
CA LEU A 61 5.39 1.59 21.61
C LEU A 61 5.41 0.07 21.63
N ASN A 62 5.04 -0.52 22.77
CA ASN A 62 4.88 -1.97 22.85
C ASN A 62 3.69 -2.43 21.99
N GLY A 63 3.90 -3.47 21.18
CA GLY A 63 2.88 -3.97 20.27
C GLY A 63 2.56 -3.05 19.08
N ASN A 64 3.45 -2.13 18.76
CA ASN A 64 3.29 -1.22 17.64
C ASN A 64 3.13 -1.95 16.30
N PRO A 65 2.39 -1.37 15.33
CA PRO A 65 2.19 -2.02 14.03
C PRO A 65 3.51 -2.19 13.28
N THR A 66 3.75 -3.39 12.76
CA THR A 66 4.87 -3.68 11.87
C THR A 66 4.36 -4.36 10.61
N THR A 67 4.74 -3.83 9.46
CA THR A 67 4.33 -4.40 8.18
C THR A 67 5.54 -4.72 7.33
N SER A 68 5.61 -5.93 6.81
CA SER A 68 6.61 -6.35 5.83
C SER A 68 5.94 -6.73 4.53
N THR A 69 6.46 -6.27 3.41
CA THR A 69 5.97 -6.69 2.10
C THR A 69 7.10 -7.26 1.25
N PHE A 70 6.72 -8.24 0.46
CA PHE A 70 7.55 -8.77 -0.60
C PHE A 70 6.71 -8.87 -1.86
N SER A 71 7.19 -8.34 -2.96
CA SER A 71 6.53 -8.47 -4.25
C SER A 71 7.53 -8.83 -5.34
N PHE A 72 7.05 -9.64 -6.26
CA PHE A 72 7.74 -10.02 -7.48
C PHE A 72 6.80 -9.83 -8.64
N HIS A 73 7.24 -9.23 -9.72
CA HIS A 73 6.48 -9.23 -10.96
C HIS A 73 7.38 -9.15 -12.19
N THR A 74 6.85 -9.64 -13.31
CA THR A 74 7.56 -9.62 -14.59
C THR A 74 6.57 -9.61 -15.74
N PRO A 75 6.87 -8.90 -16.85
CA PRO A 75 6.15 -9.10 -18.10
C PRO A 75 6.55 -10.43 -18.73
N LEU A 76 5.61 -11.09 -19.38
CA LEU A 76 5.90 -12.26 -20.22
C LEU A 76 6.43 -11.82 -21.59
N ASN A 77 6.84 -12.82 -22.40
CA ASN A 77 7.51 -12.60 -23.70
C ASN A 77 6.75 -11.73 -24.70
N ASN A 78 5.43 -11.66 -24.59
CA ASN A 78 4.57 -10.84 -25.46
C ASN A 78 4.35 -9.42 -24.93
N GLU A 79 4.91 -9.06 -23.77
CA GLU A 79 4.77 -7.78 -23.04
C GLU A 79 3.32 -7.32 -22.78
N ARG A 80 2.33 -8.12 -23.21
CA ARG A 80 0.91 -7.85 -22.93
C ARG A 80 0.44 -8.47 -21.64
N VAL A 81 1.08 -9.56 -21.23
CA VAL A 81 0.73 -10.29 -20.01
C VAL A 81 1.80 -10.03 -18.98
N GLY A 82 1.38 -9.60 -17.81
CA GLY A 82 2.20 -9.51 -16.61
C GLY A 82 1.77 -10.54 -15.58
N LEU A 83 2.74 -11.11 -14.89
CA LEU A 83 2.52 -11.98 -13.73
C LEU A 83 3.21 -11.40 -12.53
N GLY A 84 2.62 -11.60 -11.36
CA GLY A 84 3.18 -11.17 -10.09
C GLY A 84 2.81 -12.09 -8.95
N LEU A 85 3.57 -11.95 -7.89
CA LEU A 85 3.32 -12.53 -6.58
C LEU A 85 3.49 -11.42 -5.55
N SER A 86 2.54 -11.28 -4.64
CA SER A 86 2.60 -10.31 -3.55
C SER A 86 2.35 -10.98 -2.21
N TYR A 87 3.21 -10.68 -1.26
CA TYR A 87 3.11 -11.09 0.13
C TYR A 87 3.15 -9.88 1.02
N ILE A 88 2.22 -9.79 1.97
CA ILE A 88 2.20 -8.77 3.01
C ILE A 88 2.00 -9.48 4.34
N SER A 89 2.84 -9.17 5.32
CA SER A 89 2.70 -9.58 6.71
C SER A 89 2.51 -8.33 7.55
N ASP A 90 1.39 -8.25 8.22
CA ASP A 90 1.01 -7.14 9.09
C ASP A 90 0.79 -7.66 10.51
N GLN A 91 1.46 -7.06 11.48
CA GLN A 91 1.39 -7.43 12.88
C GLN A 91 1.01 -6.22 13.72
N LEU A 92 0.03 -6.38 14.57
CA LEU A 92 -0.43 -5.36 15.53
C LEU A 92 -0.68 -6.02 16.89
N GLY A 93 0.21 -5.78 17.84
CA GLY A 93 0.15 -6.44 19.15
C GLY A 93 0.20 -7.96 18.99
N PHE A 94 -0.88 -8.63 19.39
CA PHE A 94 -1.05 -10.08 19.32
C PHE A 94 -1.76 -10.56 18.04
N GLU A 95 -2.19 -9.62 17.19
CA GLU A 95 -2.79 -9.93 15.91
C GLU A 95 -1.72 -9.98 14.81
N SER A 96 -1.82 -10.97 13.95
CA SER A 96 -0.99 -11.10 12.74
C SER A 96 -1.86 -11.45 11.54
N THR A 97 -1.74 -10.66 10.49
CA THR A 97 -2.45 -10.91 9.24
C THR A 97 -1.44 -11.08 8.10
N ASN A 98 -1.51 -12.21 7.41
CA ASN A 98 -0.65 -12.51 6.28
C ASN A 98 -1.48 -12.61 5.01
N TYR A 99 -1.03 -11.96 3.96
CA TYR A 99 -1.68 -11.92 2.65
C TYR A 99 -0.74 -12.52 1.60
N VAL A 100 -1.20 -13.55 0.90
CA VAL A 100 -0.45 -14.23 -0.17
C VAL A 100 -1.30 -14.21 -1.42
N TYR A 101 -0.87 -13.50 -2.45
CA TYR A 101 -1.64 -13.29 -3.67
C TYR A 101 -0.80 -13.48 -4.92
N GLY A 102 -1.43 -14.12 -5.93
CA GLY A 102 -0.99 -14.07 -7.30
C GLY A 102 -1.64 -12.90 -8.04
N ASP A 103 -0.86 -12.22 -8.85
CA ASP A 103 -1.28 -11.07 -9.65
C ASP A 103 -1.15 -11.42 -11.15
N PHE A 104 -2.18 -11.10 -11.91
CA PHE A 104 -2.22 -11.22 -13.36
C PHE A 104 -2.61 -9.89 -13.97
N SER A 105 -1.96 -9.49 -15.05
CA SER A 105 -2.37 -8.31 -15.80
C SER A 105 -2.39 -8.57 -17.31
N TYR A 106 -3.27 -7.85 -17.99
CA TYR A 106 -3.32 -7.79 -19.44
C TYR A 106 -3.27 -6.35 -19.92
N THR A 107 -2.29 -6.02 -20.76
CA THR A 107 -1.99 -4.67 -21.22
C THR A 107 -2.35 -4.52 -22.69
N VAL A 108 -3.09 -3.46 -23.00
CA VAL A 108 -3.44 -3.03 -24.36
C VAL A 108 -2.88 -1.63 -24.65
N PRO A 109 -2.29 -1.39 -25.82
CA PRO A 109 -1.91 -0.05 -26.22
C PRO A 109 -3.17 0.76 -26.51
N VAL A 110 -3.21 1.99 -26.02
CA VAL A 110 -4.29 2.96 -26.28
C VAL A 110 -3.81 3.99 -27.30
N THR A 111 -2.56 4.41 -27.17
CA THR A 111 -1.86 5.28 -28.12
C THR A 111 -0.43 4.76 -28.29
N GLU A 112 0.38 5.44 -29.11
CA GLU A 112 1.81 5.13 -29.25
C GLU A 112 2.59 5.26 -27.94
N GLU A 113 2.15 6.13 -27.03
CA GLU A 113 2.82 6.42 -25.75
C GLU A 113 2.08 5.87 -24.53
N ALA A 114 0.76 5.64 -24.62
CA ALA A 114 -0.06 5.27 -23.50
C ALA A 114 -0.59 3.83 -23.62
N LYS A 115 -0.60 3.12 -22.51
CA LYS A 115 -1.09 1.76 -22.39
C LYS A 115 -2.06 1.62 -21.21
N LEU A 116 -3.09 0.82 -21.41
CA LEU A 116 -4.08 0.46 -20.40
C LEU A 116 -3.89 -1.00 -20.00
N SER A 117 -3.68 -1.23 -18.73
CA SER A 117 -3.57 -2.57 -18.14
C SER A 117 -4.80 -2.85 -17.28
N PHE A 118 -5.36 -4.05 -17.43
CA PHE A 118 -6.36 -4.61 -16.53
C PHE A 118 -5.69 -5.69 -15.68
N GLY A 119 -5.97 -5.71 -14.39
CA GLY A 119 -5.35 -6.64 -13.47
C GLY A 119 -6.37 -7.41 -12.64
N LEU A 120 -6.02 -8.65 -12.34
CA LEU A 120 -6.72 -9.52 -11.41
C LEU A 120 -5.73 -9.99 -10.34
N LYS A 121 -6.22 -10.11 -9.13
CA LYS A 121 -5.51 -10.63 -7.97
C LYS A 121 -6.34 -11.75 -7.34
N ALA A 122 -5.72 -12.85 -6.98
CA ALA A 122 -6.37 -13.93 -6.26
C ALA A 122 -5.41 -14.54 -5.23
N GLY A 123 -5.92 -14.88 -4.07
CA GLY A 123 -5.08 -15.46 -3.02
C GLY A 123 -5.82 -15.69 -1.71
N LEU A 124 -5.03 -15.80 -0.67
CA LEU A 124 -5.48 -16.14 0.67
C LEU A 124 -5.01 -15.09 1.67
N THR A 125 -5.88 -14.76 2.61
CA THR A 125 -5.57 -14.02 3.82
C THR A 125 -5.54 -14.99 5.00
N ASN A 126 -4.46 -15.00 5.76
CA ASN A 126 -4.36 -15.70 7.03
C ASN A 126 -4.48 -14.69 8.16
N TYR A 127 -5.44 -14.87 9.02
CA TYR A 127 -5.59 -14.08 10.25
C TYR A 127 -5.27 -14.96 11.45
N LYS A 128 -4.39 -14.46 12.33
CA LYS A 128 -3.95 -15.15 13.54
C LYS A 128 -4.04 -14.19 14.71
N LEU A 129 -4.69 -14.64 15.78
CA LEU A 129 -4.72 -13.97 17.07
C LEU A 129 -4.06 -14.89 18.08
N GLU A 130 -2.98 -14.42 18.70
CA GLU A 130 -2.31 -15.12 19.78
C GLU A 130 -2.74 -14.53 21.12
N ASN A 131 -3.31 -15.36 21.99
CA ASN A 131 -3.68 -14.90 23.32
C ASN A 131 -2.45 -14.86 24.22
N PRO A 132 -2.10 -13.69 24.80
CA PRO A 132 -0.96 -13.58 25.72
C PRO A 132 -1.23 -14.19 27.09
N ASP A 133 -2.50 -14.33 27.48
CA ASP A 133 -2.91 -14.86 28.78
C ASP A 133 -4.05 -15.88 28.63
N LEU A 134 -3.68 -17.15 28.52
CA LEU A 134 -4.62 -18.28 28.43
C LEU A 134 -5.51 -18.45 29.69
N SER A 135 -5.24 -17.72 30.76
CA SER A 135 -6.07 -17.73 31.97
C SER A 135 -7.26 -16.76 31.90
N ASP A 136 -7.29 -15.86 30.92
CA ASP A 136 -8.43 -14.96 30.71
C ASP A 136 -9.58 -15.71 30.04
N PRO A 137 -10.74 -15.85 30.72
CA PRO A 137 -11.89 -16.59 30.20
C PRO A 137 -12.49 -15.99 28.92
N PHE A 138 -12.26 -14.69 28.65
CA PHE A 138 -12.74 -14.00 27.46
C PHE A 138 -11.86 -14.25 26.24
N PHE A 139 -10.60 -14.63 26.44
CA PHE A 139 -9.64 -14.91 25.37
C PHE A 139 -9.09 -16.34 25.46
N SER A 140 -9.96 -17.30 25.63
CA SER A 140 -9.60 -18.69 25.99
C SER A 140 -8.93 -19.50 24.87
N SER A 141 -8.76 -18.96 23.66
CA SER A 141 -8.17 -19.73 22.55
C SER A 141 -7.38 -18.87 21.56
N ASN A 142 -6.27 -19.42 21.06
CA ASN A 142 -5.61 -18.92 19.88
C ASN A 142 -6.52 -19.14 18.67
N PHE A 143 -6.58 -18.15 17.80
CA PHE A 143 -7.35 -18.22 16.58
C PHE A 143 -6.43 -18.17 15.35
N ASN A 144 -6.71 -19.02 14.35
CA ASN A 144 -5.97 -19.04 13.10
C ASN A 144 -6.93 -19.45 11.97
N SER A 145 -7.15 -18.56 11.01
CA SER A 145 -8.08 -18.77 9.90
C SER A 145 -7.47 -18.36 8.58
N TRP A 146 -7.79 -19.12 7.53
CA TRP A 146 -7.45 -18.81 6.15
C TRP A 146 -8.69 -18.51 5.35
N LYS A 147 -8.73 -17.36 4.68
CA LYS A 147 -9.87 -16.92 3.87
C LYS A 147 -9.41 -16.54 2.47
N PRO A 148 -10.10 -16.98 1.41
CA PRO A 148 -9.81 -16.54 0.05
C PRO A 148 -10.28 -15.11 -0.15
N ASN A 149 -9.57 -14.36 -0.98
CA ASN A 149 -10.01 -13.07 -1.47
C ASN A 149 -9.53 -12.84 -2.92
N PHE A 150 -10.19 -11.93 -3.60
CA PHE A 150 -9.94 -11.58 -4.98
C PHE A 150 -9.80 -10.06 -5.10
N GLY A 151 -9.09 -9.61 -6.11
CA GLY A 151 -8.93 -8.19 -6.39
C GLY A 151 -8.94 -7.92 -7.88
N ALA A 152 -9.23 -6.69 -8.23
CA ALA A 152 -9.19 -6.22 -9.60
C ALA A 152 -8.66 -4.80 -9.67
N GLY A 153 -8.16 -4.40 -10.83
CA GLY A 153 -7.70 -3.05 -11.07
C GLY A 153 -7.54 -2.72 -12.54
N ALA A 154 -7.43 -1.42 -12.78
CA ALA A 154 -7.06 -0.85 -14.06
C ALA A 154 -5.93 0.15 -13.85
N TYR A 155 -5.00 0.22 -14.78
CA TYR A 155 -3.83 1.08 -14.73
C TYR A 155 -3.52 1.63 -16.12
N LEU A 156 -3.76 2.92 -16.29
CA LEU A 156 -3.43 3.65 -17.53
C LEU A 156 -2.13 4.40 -17.28
N SER A 157 -1.14 4.18 -18.11
CA SER A 157 0.19 4.77 -17.94
C SER A 157 0.85 5.14 -19.25
N SER A 158 1.69 6.15 -19.17
CA SER A 158 2.65 6.52 -20.20
C SER A 158 4.06 6.60 -19.61
N ASN A 159 5.03 7.08 -20.37
CA ASN A 159 6.39 7.28 -19.86
C ASN A 159 6.46 8.36 -18.75
N ARG A 160 5.49 9.27 -18.68
CA ARG A 160 5.55 10.47 -17.83
C ARG A 160 4.38 10.64 -16.88
N TRP A 161 3.33 9.85 -16.99
CA TRP A 161 2.17 9.94 -16.10
C TRP A 161 1.48 8.59 -15.98
N TYR A 162 0.76 8.43 -14.90
CA TYR A 162 -0.12 7.28 -14.71
C TYR A 162 -1.36 7.67 -13.91
N VAL A 163 -2.41 6.89 -14.11
CA VAL A 163 -3.59 6.87 -13.25
C VAL A 163 -4.07 5.43 -13.10
N GLY A 164 -4.48 5.05 -11.91
CA GLY A 164 -4.94 3.70 -11.62
C GLY A 164 -6.12 3.68 -10.66
N PHE A 165 -7.00 2.71 -10.84
CA PHE A 165 -8.10 2.40 -9.95
C PHE A 165 -8.08 0.92 -9.63
N SER A 166 -8.32 0.57 -8.36
CA SER A 166 -8.27 -0.82 -7.94
C SER A 166 -9.05 -1.09 -6.66
N SER A 167 -9.40 -2.34 -6.50
CA SER A 167 -9.77 -2.93 -5.22
C SER A 167 -8.96 -4.22 -5.08
N PRO A 168 -7.87 -4.21 -4.32
CA PRO A 168 -6.99 -5.40 -4.19
C PRO A 168 -7.65 -6.54 -3.41
N ARG A 169 -8.73 -6.25 -2.68
CA ARG A 169 -9.58 -7.21 -1.98
C ARG A 169 -11.03 -6.76 -2.08
N ILE A 170 -11.85 -7.55 -2.75
CA ILE A 170 -13.25 -7.22 -3.07
C ILE A 170 -14.18 -7.83 -2.05
N LEU A 171 -13.85 -9.01 -1.49
CA LEU A 171 -14.72 -9.68 -0.54
C LEU A 171 -14.57 -9.04 0.84
N ASN A 172 -15.71 -8.68 1.43
CA ASN A 172 -15.77 -8.41 2.86
C ASN A 172 -15.73 -9.76 3.57
N THR A 173 -14.78 -9.96 4.43
CA THR A 173 -14.57 -11.26 5.08
C THR A 173 -14.53 -11.07 6.58
N ASP A 174 -15.30 -11.87 7.32
CA ASP A 174 -15.11 -12.02 8.74
C ASP A 174 -13.94 -12.98 8.96
N LEU A 175 -12.86 -12.44 9.47
CA LEU A 175 -11.62 -13.16 9.72
C LEU A 175 -11.69 -13.98 11.02
N ASN A 176 -12.57 -13.56 11.96
CA ASN A 176 -12.75 -14.21 13.26
C ASN A 176 -14.22 -14.60 13.41
N GLU A 177 -14.60 -15.81 13.09
CA GLU A 177 -15.97 -16.34 13.16
C GLU A 177 -16.56 -16.45 14.59
N GLY A 178 -16.04 -15.67 15.56
CA GLY A 178 -16.43 -15.66 16.96
C GLY A 178 -17.30 -14.47 17.37
N GLU A 179 -17.50 -14.28 18.68
CA GLU A 179 -18.28 -13.18 19.27
C GLU A 179 -17.69 -11.80 18.93
N PHE A 180 -16.38 -11.70 18.68
CA PHE A 180 -15.67 -10.49 18.26
C PHE A 180 -15.35 -10.57 16.78
N GLN A 181 -16.12 -9.87 15.96
CA GLN A 181 -15.92 -9.86 14.51
C GLN A 181 -14.68 -9.07 14.11
N ALA A 182 -13.74 -9.73 13.43
CA ALA A 182 -12.61 -9.09 12.75
C ALA A 182 -12.97 -8.91 11.27
N LEU A 183 -13.73 -7.85 10.95
CA LEU A 183 -14.20 -7.60 9.59
C LEU A 183 -13.12 -6.97 8.74
N GLU A 184 -12.58 -7.73 7.78
CA GLU A 184 -11.84 -7.18 6.65
C GLU A 184 -12.85 -6.56 5.67
N ARG A 185 -12.82 -5.24 5.52
CA ARG A 185 -13.69 -4.52 4.59
C ARG A 185 -12.97 -4.23 3.29
N ASN A 186 -13.69 -4.31 2.19
CA ASN A 186 -13.16 -3.94 0.90
C ASN A 186 -12.72 -2.47 0.87
N SER A 187 -11.60 -2.23 0.20
CA SER A 187 -11.04 -0.89 0.02
C SER A 187 -10.84 -0.62 -1.46
N TYR A 188 -11.19 0.58 -1.87
CA TYR A 188 -10.99 1.09 -3.22
C TYR A 188 -9.86 2.10 -3.22
N TYR A 189 -8.97 2.00 -4.20
CA TYR A 189 -7.84 2.89 -4.36
C TYR A 189 -7.93 3.65 -5.68
N ALA A 190 -7.60 4.93 -5.64
CA ALA A 190 -7.26 5.70 -6.81
C ALA A 190 -5.84 6.25 -6.64
N ILE A 191 -5.00 6.05 -7.63
CA ILE A 191 -3.60 6.48 -7.63
C ILE A 191 -3.31 7.27 -8.89
N GLY A 192 -2.37 8.21 -8.80
CA GLY A 192 -1.91 8.93 -9.97
C GLY A 192 -0.63 9.68 -9.70
N GLY A 193 0.07 9.99 -10.78
CA GLY A 193 1.30 10.76 -10.72
C GLY A 193 1.78 11.16 -12.10
N LEU A 194 2.63 12.17 -12.13
CA LEU A 194 3.24 12.64 -13.36
C LEU A 194 4.69 13.08 -13.11
N VAL A 195 5.50 13.12 -14.15
CA VAL A 195 6.90 13.57 -14.08
C VAL A 195 7.08 14.75 -15.01
N LEU A 196 7.59 15.84 -14.45
CA LEU A 196 7.92 17.09 -15.13
C LEU A 196 9.44 17.27 -15.12
N ASP A 197 10.03 17.59 -16.29
CA ASP A 197 11.43 17.97 -16.36
C ASP A 197 11.55 19.44 -15.93
N LEU A 198 12.28 19.71 -14.85
CA LEU A 198 12.60 21.07 -14.43
C LEU A 198 13.92 21.55 -15.06
N SER A 199 14.86 20.61 -15.22
CA SER A 199 16.13 20.82 -15.91
C SER A 199 16.62 19.50 -16.51
N ALA A 200 17.79 19.49 -17.14
CA ALA A 200 18.43 18.27 -17.64
C ALA A 200 18.64 17.22 -16.53
N ASP A 201 18.96 17.68 -15.33
CA ASP A 201 19.36 16.84 -14.18
C ASP A 201 18.29 16.74 -13.10
N ILE A 202 17.23 17.52 -13.16
CA ILE A 202 16.20 17.59 -12.11
C ILE A 202 14.83 17.35 -12.70
N LYS A 203 14.11 16.35 -12.13
CA LYS A 203 12.71 16.09 -12.43
C LYS A 203 11.85 16.24 -11.19
N PHE A 204 10.64 16.72 -11.36
CA PHE A 204 9.64 16.82 -10.31
C PHE A 204 8.54 15.82 -10.53
N ARG A 205 8.16 15.08 -9.48
CA ARG A 205 7.08 14.08 -9.52
C ARG A 205 6.06 14.34 -8.41
N PRO A 206 4.98 15.05 -8.70
CA PRO A 206 3.77 15.01 -7.88
C PRO A 206 3.04 13.67 -8.09
N ALA A 207 2.49 13.13 -7.00
CA ALA A 207 1.69 11.91 -7.02
C ALA A 207 0.63 11.96 -5.92
N PHE A 208 -0.40 11.12 -6.05
CA PHE A 208 -1.41 10.96 -5.03
C PHE A 208 -1.86 9.51 -4.93
N ILE A 209 -2.33 9.13 -3.75
CA ILE A 209 -3.13 7.93 -3.51
C ILE A 209 -4.32 8.30 -2.63
N THR A 210 -5.48 7.78 -2.99
CA THR A 210 -6.68 7.87 -2.16
C THR A 210 -7.18 6.47 -1.85
N LYS A 211 -7.66 6.27 -0.62
CA LYS A 211 -8.22 5.02 -0.15
C LYS A 211 -9.61 5.27 0.43
N PHE A 212 -10.57 4.55 -0.08
CA PHE A 212 -11.96 4.55 0.37
C PHE A 212 -12.29 3.17 0.93
N THR A 213 -12.63 3.10 2.21
CA THR A 213 -13.05 1.86 2.88
C THR A 213 -14.44 2.07 3.48
N SER A 214 -15.37 1.16 3.22
CA SER A 214 -16.72 1.27 3.78
C SER A 214 -16.68 1.22 5.31
N GLY A 215 -17.24 2.24 5.96
CA GLY A 215 -17.28 2.33 7.42
C GLY A 215 -15.98 2.82 8.08
N ALA A 216 -15.05 3.35 7.30
CA ALA A 216 -13.85 4.03 7.80
C ALA A 216 -13.66 5.39 7.12
N PRO A 217 -12.99 6.36 7.76
CA PRO A 217 -12.64 7.62 7.11
C PRO A 217 -11.78 7.38 5.87
N SER A 218 -12.08 8.09 4.78
CA SER A 218 -11.25 8.06 3.58
C SER A 218 -9.91 8.74 3.85
N THR A 219 -8.83 8.16 3.35
CA THR A 219 -7.48 8.74 3.43
C THR A 219 -7.04 9.25 2.07
N TYR A 220 -6.28 10.34 2.09
CA TYR A 220 -5.75 11.00 0.90
C TYR A 220 -4.29 11.36 1.15
N ASP A 221 -3.38 10.81 0.34
CA ASP A 221 -1.97 11.15 0.39
C ASP A 221 -1.60 11.95 -0.84
N ILE A 222 -0.93 13.07 -0.62
CA ILE A 222 -0.28 13.86 -1.67
C ILE A 222 1.22 13.77 -1.44
N THR A 223 1.94 13.43 -2.50
CA THR A 223 3.40 13.30 -2.48
C THR A 223 4.02 14.23 -3.50
N SER A 224 5.10 14.90 -3.11
CA SER A 224 5.95 15.70 -3.97
C SER A 224 7.38 15.19 -3.86
N SER A 225 8.00 14.85 -4.99
CA SER A 225 9.38 14.36 -4.98
C SER A 225 10.18 14.89 -6.16
N PHE A 226 11.49 15.00 -5.94
CA PHE A 226 12.47 15.43 -6.92
C PHE A 226 13.45 14.30 -7.20
N LEU A 227 13.74 14.08 -8.46
CA LEU A 227 14.78 13.18 -8.92
C LEU A 227 15.99 13.98 -9.38
N PHE A 228 17.14 13.69 -8.81
CA PHE A 228 18.41 14.31 -9.14
C PHE A 228 19.29 13.32 -9.89
N ASN A 229 19.82 13.73 -11.04
CA ASN A 229 20.80 12.98 -11.87
C ASN A 229 20.37 11.53 -12.14
N GLU A 230 19.05 11.27 -12.27
CA GLU A 230 18.48 9.93 -12.48
C GLU A 230 18.84 8.89 -11.38
N LYS A 231 19.29 9.34 -10.19
CA LYS A 231 19.82 8.48 -9.13
C LYS A 231 19.20 8.70 -7.76
N LEU A 232 18.93 9.93 -7.39
CA LEU A 232 18.47 10.28 -6.04
C LEU A 232 17.08 10.87 -6.09
N TRP A 233 16.11 10.19 -5.47
CA TRP A 233 14.81 10.74 -5.15
C TRP A 233 14.81 11.32 -3.74
N VAL A 234 14.29 12.52 -3.60
CA VAL A 234 13.99 13.15 -2.30
C VAL A 234 12.56 13.66 -2.38
N GLY A 235 11.74 13.33 -1.39
CA GLY A 235 10.34 13.70 -1.39
C GLY A 235 9.75 13.86 -0.02
N ALA A 236 8.58 14.49 -0.02
CA ALA A 236 7.73 14.63 1.14
C ALA A 236 6.30 14.26 0.76
N SER A 237 5.55 13.79 1.74
CA SER A 237 4.14 13.45 1.61
C SER A 237 3.33 14.07 2.74
N TYR A 238 2.08 14.33 2.45
CA TYR A 238 1.10 14.70 3.46
C TYR A 238 -0.12 13.80 3.33
N ARG A 239 -0.47 13.14 4.43
CA ARG A 239 -1.62 12.23 4.53
C ARG A 239 -2.72 12.88 5.34
N PHE A 240 -3.87 13.04 4.73
CA PHE A 240 -5.07 13.54 5.38
C PHE A 240 -5.79 12.39 6.09
N ASN A 241 -6.43 12.69 7.21
CA ASN A 241 -7.24 11.76 8.00
C ASN A 241 -6.46 10.54 8.55
N ASP A 242 -5.19 10.75 8.91
CA ASP A 242 -4.35 9.71 9.54
C ASP A 242 -3.69 10.25 10.83
N ALA A 243 -3.18 9.35 11.65
CA ALA A 243 -2.44 9.68 12.86
C ALA A 243 -1.01 10.18 12.59
N SER A 244 -0.44 9.89 11.43
CA SER A 244 0.89 10.31 10.97
C SER A 244 0.77 11.03 9.64
N ASN A 245 0.63 12.35 9.69
CA ASN A 245 0.23 13.12 8.52
C ASN A 245 1.39 13.57 7.64
N PHE A 246 2.57 13.77 8.19
CA PHE A 246 3.72 14.30 7.44
C PHE A 246 4.80 13.24 7.29
N GLY A 247 5.15 12.91 6.05
CA GLY A 247 6.21 11.98 5.70
C GLY A 247 7.32 12.65 4.87
N ALA A 248 8.53 12.16 5.01
CA ALA A 248 9.65 12.50 4.14
C ALA A 248 10.37 11.21 3.74
N PHE A 249 10.91 11.16 2.54
CA PHE A 249 11.63 9.99 2.06
C PHE A 249 12.81 10.34 1.17
N VAL A 250 13.74 9.42 1.13
CA VAL A 250 14.89 9.43 0.24
C VAL A 250 15.06 8.05 -0.37
N ASP A 251 15.28 7.99 -1.69
CA ASP A 251 15.59 6.77 -2.43
C ASP A 251 16.83 6.97 -3.27
N PHE A 252 17.74 6.03 -3.21
CA PHE A 252 19.00 6.10 -3.92
C PHE A 252 19.23 4.86 -4.79
N GLN A 253 19.54 5.11 -6.07
CA GLN A 253 19.95 4.09 -7.03
C GLN A 253 21.41 3.73 -6.81
N ILE A 254 21.67 2.66 -6.01
CA ILE A 254 23.02 2.21 -5.65
C ILE A 254 23.76 1.67 -6.87
N SER A 255 23.06 0.89 -7.68
CA SER A 255 23.58 0.33 -8.92
C SER A 255 22.49 0.34 -10.00
N ASN A 256 22.84 -0.08 -11.20
CA ASN A 256 21.85 -0.18 -12.30
C ASN A 256 20.69 -1.15 -12.02
N THR A 257 20.79 -1.94 -10.96
CA THR A 257 19.84 -3.03 -10.64
C THR A 257 19.30 -2.93 -9.22
N ILE A 258 19.91 -2.13 -8.34
CA ILE A 258 19.55 -2.06 -6.92
C ILE A 258 19.23 -0.61 -6.55
N ARG A 259 18.09 -0.42 -5.91
CA ARG A 259 17.67 0.83 -5.27
C ARG A 259 17.35 0.57 -3.81
N LEU A 260 17.76 1.48 -2.94
CA LEU A 260 17.40 1.52 -1.53
C LEU A 260 16.66 2.81 -1.23
N GLY A 261 15.61 2.72 -0.43
CA GLY A 261 14.89 3.87 0.06
C GLY A 261 14.61 3.80 1.55
N TYR A 262 14.44 4.97 2.12
CA TYR A 262 14.04 5.13 3.50
C TYR A 262 13.04 6.28 3.62
N ALA A 263 11.97 6.05 4.41
CA ALA A 263 11.01 7.08 4.75
C ALA A 263 10.81 7.18 6.25
N TYR A 264 10.46 8.38 6.69
CA TYR A 264 10.10 8.70 8.06
C TYR A 264 8.79 9.48 8.08
N ASP A 265 7.78 8.99 8.84
CA ASP A 265 6.54 9.72 9.05
C ASP A 265 6.48 10.26 10.48
N LEU A 266 6.22 11.55 10.59
CA LEU A 266 6.06 12.25 11.85
C LEU A 266 4.63 12.06 12.38
N PRO A 267 4.43 11.47 13.56
CA PRO A 267 3.11 11.41 14.18
C PRO A 267 2.65 12.83 14.56
N THR A 268 1.40 13.14 14.21
CA THR A 268 0.80 14.46 14.47
C THR A 268 -0.38 14.38 15.45
N SER A 269 -0.78 13.17 15.81
CA SER A 269 -1.86 12.88 16.76
C SER A 269 -1.38 12.85 18.22
N ILE A 270 -2.28 12.50 19.12
CA ILE A 270 -2.01 12.30 20.57
C ILE A 270 -0.93 11.24 20.85
N ILE A 271 -0.58 10.40 19.88
CA ILE A 271 0.47 9.37 19.95
C ILE A 271 1.89 9.99 19.92
N ARG A 272 2.04 11.22 19.41
CA ARG A 272 3.34 11.88 19.22
C ARG A 272 4.28 11.85 20.42
N PRO A 273 3.83 12.12 21.67
CA PRO A 273 4.72 12.11 22.82
C PRO A 273 5.28 10.73 23.20
N TYR A 274 4.64 9.66 22.71
CA TYR A 274 4.93 8.28 23.08
C TYR A 274 5.64 7.50 21.96
N SER A 275 5.75 8.07 20.77
CA SER A 275 6.26 7.39 19.58
C SER A 275 7.48 8.08 19.01
N GLY A 276 8.49 7.32 18.66
CA GLY A 276 9.66 7.77 17.89
C GLY A 276 9.38 8.04 16.41
N GLY A 277 8.11 7.98 15.97
CA GLY A 277 7.72 8.12 14.57
C GLY A 277 7.55 6.77 13.87
N THR A 278 7.33 6.84 12.57
CA THR A 278 7.19 5.65 11.72
C THR A 278 8.37 5.58 10.75
N HIS A 279 9.02 4.45 10.71
CA HIS A 279 10.18 4.18 9.86
C HIS A 279 9.80 3.19 8.77
N GLU A 280 10.21 3.47 7.54
CA GLU A 280 9.96 2.59 6.40
C GLU A 280 11.24 2.46 5.58
N ALA A 281 11.64 1.22 5.30
CA ALA A 281 12.79 0.90 4.46
C ALA A 281 12.33 0.07 3.25
N ILE A 282 12.82 0.39 2.06
CA ILE A 282 12.51 -0.32 0.82
C ILE A 282 13.78 -0.72 0.08
N LEU A 283 13.78 -1.94 -0.44
CA LEU A 283 14.79 -2.47 -1.34
C LEU A 283 14.11 -2.88 -2.64
N ILE A 284 14.60 -2.38 -3.77
CA ILE A 284 14.12 -2.74 -5.09
C ILE A 284 15.27 -3.36 -5.89
N PHE A 285 15.01 -4.52 -6.47
CA PHE A 285 15.94 -5.23 -7.34
C PHE A 285 15.33 -5.42 -8.72
N GLU A 286 15.96 -4.80 -9.73
CA GLU A 286 15.52 -4.84 -11.14
C GLU A 286 16.70 -5.32 -12.02
N PRO A 287 16.90 -6.64 -12.17
CA PRO A 287 17.96 -7.15 -13.01
C PRO A 287 17.70 -6.79 -14.47
N ARG A 288 18.72 -6.27 -15.15
CA ARG A 288 18.64 -5.98 -16.58
C ARG A 288 18.67 -7.28 -17.37
N LEU A 289 17.54 -7.64 -17.96
CA LEU A 289 17.49 -8.74 -18.93
C LEU A 289 18.04 -8.25 -20.29
N PRO A 290 18.66 -9.15 -21.10
CA PRO A 290 19.11 -8.81 -22.44
C PRO A 290 17.97 -8.23 -23.25
N LYS A 291 18.21 -7.08 -23.90
CA LYS A 291 17.20 -6.35 -24.69
C LYS A 291 16.71 -7.24 -25.84
N LYS A 292 15.49 -7.75 -25.75
CA LYS A 292 14.70 -8.11 -26.92
C LYS A 292 14.05 -6.84 -27.45
N THR A 293 13.83 -6.74 -28.76
CA THR A 293 13.04 -5.65 -29.38
C THR A 293 11.68 -5.61 -28.68
N ARG A 294 11.38 -4.54 -27.97
CA ARG A 294 10.17 -4.42 -27.14
C ARG A 294 9.07 -3.71 -27.88
N LEU A 295 7.85 -4.19 -27.71
CA LEU A 295 6.65 -3.57 -28.29
C LEU A 295 6.29 -2.26 -27.59
N TYR A 296 6.61 -2.12 -26.29
CA TYR A 296 6.23 -0.96 -25.48
C TYR A 296 7.38 -0.48 -24.61
N ARG A 297 7.45 0.85 -24.42
CA ARG A 297 8.33 1.42 -23.38
C ARG A 297 7.66 1.28 -22.02
N SER A 298 8.41 0.82 -21.04
CA SER A 298 7.97 0.79 -19.64
C SER A 298 8.00 2.20 -19.05
N PRO A 299 7.10 2.53 -18.10
CA PRO A 299 7.21 3.76 -17.36
C PRO A 299 8.55 3.77 -16.60
N ARG A 300 9.43 4.69 -16.98
CA ARG A 300 10.80 4.74 -16.43
C ARG A 300 10.83 5.22 -14.98
N TYR A 301 9.83 5.98 -14.58
CA TYR A 301 9.82 6.73 -13.33
C TYR A 301 8.79 6.24 -12.30
N PHE A 302 8.01 5.21 -12.62
CA PHE A 302 6.92 4.72 -11.78
C PHE A 302 7.01 3.22 -11.51
#